data_eead90142e1be912dfba1020cd5a5e4e
#
_entry.id   eead90142e1be912dfba1020cd5a5e4e
#
_cell.length_a   1.000
_cell.length_b   1.000
_cell.length_c   1.000
_cell.angle_alpha   90.00
_cell.angle_beta   90.00
_cell.angle_gamma   90.00
#
_symmetry.space_group_name_H-M   'P 1'
#
loop_
_entity.id
_entity.type
_entity.pdbx_description
1 polymer ?
#
loop_
_entity_poly.entity_id
_entity_poly.type
_entity_poly.pdbx_seq_one_letter_code
_entity_poly.pdbx_strand_id
1 'polypeptide(L)'
;MNILLANCSVNNGNRGCVALSLSIMYLIDKLLNKSNIPHVFYLPDSGFRLTGNHTFHCGGVELKYKSCQNISFYNKRNALENIIRPRQYFSSRKIYKEADFILDIGQGDSFADIYGEKRFKWIYSEYKLARKFNIPLCILPQTIGPFNDAGLRKKAMGAIRSAKCVMVRDKQSA
;
A
#
# COMPACT_ATOMS: atom_id res chain seq x y z
N MET A 1 -11.90 6.13 10.99
CA MET A 1 -11.32 4.93 10.35
C MET A 1 -9.92 5.24 9.85
N ASN A 2 -8.94 4.40 10.16
CA ASN A 2 -7.54 4.55 9.75
C ASN A 2 -7.26 3.58 8.59
N ILE A 3 -6.96 4.12 7.41
CA ILE A 3 -6.78 3.34 6.17
C ILE A 3 -5.34 3.47 5.70
N LEU A 4 -4.60 2.37 5.66
CA LEU A 4 -3.29 2.30 5.03
C LEU A 4 -3.44 2.02 3.53
N LEU A 5 -2.91 2.91 2.69
CA LEU A 5 -2.86 2.75 1.25
C LEU A 5 -1.50 2.19 0.83
N ALA A 6 -1.41 0.88 0.78
CA ALA A 6 -0.17 0.19 0.47
C ALA A 6 0.17 0.28 -1.03
N ASN A 7 1.47 0.38 -1.32
CA ASN A 7 2.01 0.45 -2.67
C ASN A 7 1.37 1.56 -3.53
N CYS A 8 0.83 2.58 -2.88
CA CYS A 8 0.35 3.81 -3.48
C CYS A 8 1.49 4.83 -3.56
N SER A 9 1.43 5.71 -4.54
CA SER A 9 2.39 6.81 -4.68
C SER A 9 1.71 8.02 -5.30
N VAL A 10 1.79 9.15 -4.62
CA VAL A 10 1.29 10.45 -5.11
C VAL A 10 2.41 11.34 -5.65
N ASN A 11 3.66 10.91 -5.47
CA ASN A 11 4.85 11.59 -5.98
C ASN A 11 5.77 10.58 -6.67
N ASN A 12 5.45 10.24 -7.91
CA ASN A 12 6.14 9.25 -8.72
C ASN A 12 6.27 9.78 -10.16
N GLY A 13 7.40 9.52 -10.81
CA GLY A 13 7.58 9.84 -12.24
C GLY A 13 6.61 9.08 -13.15
N ASN A 14 6.10 7.93 -12.73
CA ASN A 14 5.03 7.21 -13.43
C ASN A 14 3.67 7.84 -13.09
N ARG A 15 3.15 8.67 -13.97
CA ARG A 15 1.87 9.36 -13.80
C ARG A 15 0.68 8.41 -13.69
N GLY A 16 0.75 7.22 -14.30
CA GLY A 16 -0.28 6.18 -14.17
C GLY A 16 -0.40 5.68 -12.73
N CYS A 17 0.73 5.45 -12.06
CA CYS A 17 0.73 5.06 -10.64
C CYS A 17 0.15 6.16 -9.74
N VAL A 18 0.47 7.44 -10.04
CA VAL A 18 -0.10 8.58 -9.31
C VAL A 18 -1.60 8.68 -9.53
N ALA A 19 -2.06 8.58 -10.78
CA ALA A 19 -3.49 8.63 -11.11
C ALA A 19 -4.27 7.52 -10.42
N LEU A 20 -3.77 6.28 -10.43
CA LEU A 20 -4.40 5.16 -9.70
C LEU A 20 -4.51 5.45 -8.20
N SER A 21 -3.43 5.92 -7.58
CA SER A 21 -3.41 6.24 -6.15
C SER A 21 -4.42 7.32 -5.78
N LEU A 22 -4.46 8.41 -6.55
CA LEU A 22 -5.39 9.53 -6.32
C LEU A 22 -6.83 9.12 -6.59
N SER A 23 -7.08 8.34 -7.64
CA SER A 23 -8.42 7.86 -7.98
C SER A 23 -9.01 6.99 -6.86
N ILE A 24 -8.21 6.08 -6.31
CA ILE A 24 -8.69 5.22 -5.22
C ILE A 24 -8.95 6.02 -3.94
N MET A 25 -8.06 6.96 -3.60
CA MET A 25 -8.29 7.88 -2.48
C MET A 25 -9.58 8.65 -2.66
N TYR A 26 -9.79 9.25 -3.82
CA TYR A 26 -10.99 10.03 -4.13
C TYR A 26 -12.28 9.20 -4.03
N LEU A 27 -12.29 8.00 -4.61
CA LEU A 27 -13.47 7.14 -4.59
C LEU A 27 -13.82 6.71 -3.16
N ILE A 28 -12.83 6.34 -2.36
CA ILE A 28 -13.04 5.93 -0.97
C ILE A 28 -13.45 7.13 -0.11
N ASP A 29 -12.78 8.27 -0.27
CA ASP A 29 -13.13 9.51 0.43
C ASP A 29 -14.60 9.90 0.18
N LYS A 30 -15.00 9.91 -1.10
CA LYS A 30 -16.39 10.20 -1.50
C LYS A 30 -17.39 9.21 -0.89
N LEU A 31 -17.06 7.91 -0.88
CA LEU A 31 -17.92 6.88 -0.31
C LEU A 31 -18.08 7.05 1.19
N LEU A 32 -16.99 7.25 1.90
CA LEU A 32 -16.98 7.37 3.36
C LEU A 32 -17.62 8.67 3.83
N ASN A 33 -17.38 9.77 3.14
CA ASN A 33 -18.04 11.06 3.40
C ASN A 33 -19.56 10.97 3.19
N LYS A 34 -20.02 10.29 2.12
CA LYS A 34 -21.44 10.04 1.90
C LYS A 34 -22.10 9.27 3.04
N SER A 35 -21.32 8.39 3.69
CA SER A 35 -21.76 7.59 4.83
C SER A 35 -21.50 8.25 6.18
N ASN A 36 -21.00 9.49 6.21
CA ASN A 36 -20.60 10.24 7.41
C ASN A 36 -19.59 9.47 8.29
N ILE A 37 -18.67 8.72 7.67
CA ILE A 37 -17.63 7.98 8.37
C ILE A 37 -16.34 8.80 8.38
N PRO A 38 -15.90 9.32 9.55
CA PRO A 38 -14.63 10.02 9.66
C PRO A 38 -13.47 9.06 9.40
N HIS A 39 -12.52 9.49 8.56
CA HIS A 39 -11.41 8.64 8.14
C HIS A 39 -10.12 9.41 7.90
N VAL A 40 -9.01 8.68 7.93
CA VAL A 40 -7.68 9.20 7.63
C VAL A 40 -6.94 8.20 6.74
N PHE A 41 -6.40 8.69 5.63
CA PHE A 41 -5.51 7.91 4.78
C PHE A 41 -4.07 8.03 5.26
N TYR A 42 -3.38 6.90 5.32
CA TYR A 42 -1.95 6.82 5.58
C TYR A 42 -1.24 6.18 4.40
N LEU A 43 -0.22 6.85 3.87
CA LEU A 43 0.61 6.35 2.79
C LEU A 43 1.98 5.98 3.34
N PRO A 44 2.30 4.67 3.43
CA PRO A 44 3.65 4.22 3.78
C PRO A 44 4.64 4.63 2.69
N ASP A 45 5.65 5.39 3.07
CA ASP A 45 6.72 5.83 2.19
C ASP A 45 8.08 5.34 2.68
N SER A 46 9.03 5.21 1.78
CA SER A 46 10.42 4.86 2.04
C SER A 46 11.33 5.84 1.32
N GLY A 47 12.59 5.93 1.75
CA GLY A 47 13.56 6.79 1.09
C GLY A 47 13.83 8.10 1.81
N PHE A 48 13.76 8.11 3.13
CA PHE A 48 14.11 9.25 4.00
C PHE A 48 13.24 10.50 3.79
N ARG A 49 12.03 10.33 3.28
CA ARG A 49 11.06 11.43 3.16
C ARG A 49 10.49 11.81 4.52
N LEU A 50 10.10 13.06 4.66
CA LEU A 50 9.45 13.55 5.87
C LEU A 50 8.06 12.94 6.00
N THR A 51 7.75 12.42 7.17
CA THR A 51 6.39 12.00 7.54
C THR A 51 5.58 13.24 7.93
N GLY A 52 4.31 13.27 7.58
CA GLY A 52 3.47 14.43 7.90
C GLY A 52 2.13 14.45 7.19
N ASN A 53 1.43 15.56 7.39
CA ASN A 53 0.15 15.83 6.73
C ASN A 53 0.41 16.43 5.35
N HIS A 54 -0.38 15.99 4.39
CA HIS A 54 -0.31 16.46 3.01
C HIS A 54 -1.72 16.71 2.49
N THR A 55 -1.81 17.66 1.57
CA THR A 55 -3.03 17.92 0.81
C THR A 55 -2.70 17.92 -0.67
N PHE A 56 -3.50 17.23 -1.43
CA PHE A 56 -3.41 17.21 -2.89
C PHE A 56 -4.62 17.93 -3.48
N HIS A 57 -4.38 18.88 -4.37
CA HIS A 57 -5.42 19.65 -5.05
C HIS A 57 -5.40 19.33 -6.55
N CYS A 58 -6.52 18.91 -7.09
CA CYS A 58 -6.67 18.69 -8.53
C CYS A 58 -8.13 18.85 -8.95
N GLY A 59 -8.38 19.70 -9.95
CA GLY A 59 -9.71 19.82 -10.55
C GLY A 59 -10.83 20.17 -9.55
N GLY A 60 -10.56 20.99 -8.54
CA GLY A 60 -11.53 21.32 -7.49
C GLY A 60 -11.70 20.25 -6.41
N VAL A 61 -10.95 19.15 -6.48
CA VAL A 61 -10.92 18.11 -5.46
C VAL A 61 -9.74 18.35 -4.51
N GLU A 62 -10.02 18.27 -3.22
CA GLU A 62 -9.02 18.30 -2.15
C GLU A 62 -8.95 16.92 -1.48
N LEU A 63 -7.78 16.28 -1.52
CA LEU A 63 -7.53 14.99 -0.87
C LEU A 63 -6.47 15.14 0.22
N LYS A 64 -6.83 14.80 1.45
CA LYS A 64 -5.94 14.85 2.61
C LYS A 64 -5.42 13.46 2.95
N TYR A 65 -4.11 13.37 3.18
CA TYR A 65 -3.48 12.14 3.62
C TYR A 65 -2.29 12.43 4.54
N LYS A 66 -1.86 11.42 5.28
CA LYS A 66 -0.66 11.46 6.11
C LYS A 66 0.37 10.50 5.53
N SER A 67 1.58 10.97 5.30
CA SER A 67 2.69 10.05 5.03
C SER A 67 3.20 9.45 6.33
N CYS A 68 3.53 8.16 6.30
CA CYS A 68 4.18 7.44 7.39
C CYS A 68 5.37 6.64 6.85
N GLN A 69 6.31 6.28 7.71
CA GLN A 69 7.46 5.48 7.30
C GLN A 69 7.03 4.04 7.03
N ASN A 70 7.51 3.46 5.94
CA ASN A 70 7.37 2.02 5.71
C ASN A 70 8.23 1.26 6.73
N ILE A 71 7.59 0.52 7.61
CA ILE A 71 8.25 -0.19 8.73
C ILE A 71 8.69 -1.60 8.37
N SER A 72 8.57 -2.02 7.12
CA SER A 72 9.07 -3.31 6.67
C SER A 72 10.60 -3.32 6.58
N PHE A 73 11.17 -4.52 6.57
CA PHE A 73 12.62 -4.74 6.40
C PHE A 73 12.89 -5.51 5.10
N TYR A 74 12.24 -5.08 4.02
CA TYR A 74 12.29 -5.80 2.74
C TYR A 74 13.62 -5.68 2.00
N ASN A 75 14.41 -4.62 2.27
CA ASN A 75 15.76 -4.43 1.74
C ASN A 75 16.66 -3.69 2.74
N LYS A 76 17.98 -3.67 2.46
CA LYS A 76 19.00 -3.04 3.32
C LYS A 76 18.76 -1.54 3.55
N ARG A 77 18.36 -0.80 2.51
CA ARG A 77 18.10 0.65 2.62
C ARG A 77 16.93 0.93 3.56
N ASN A 78 15.83 0.21 3.40
CA ASN A 78 14.67 0.37 4.24
C ASN A 78 14.96 -0.06 5.69
N ALA A 79 15.73 -1.15 5.88
CA ALA A 79 16.18 -1.55 7.20
C ALA A 79 17.03 -0.47 7.87
N LEU A 80 17.99 0.12 7.13
CA LEU A 80 18.83 1.20 7.63
C LEU A 80 18.00 2.43 8.02
N GLU A 81 17.04 2.81 7.18
CA GLU A 81 16.12 3.91 7.47
C GLU A 81 15.36 3.68 8.78
N ASN A 82 14.82 2.48 8.98
CA ASN A 82 14.09 2.12 10.19
C ASN A 82 14.97 2.17 11.46
N ILE A 83 16.27 1.89 11.33
CA ILE A 83 17.24 1.98 12.44
C ILE A 83 17.65 3.42 12.72
N ILE A 84 17.94 4.21 11.69
CA ILE A 84 18.42 5.60 11.84
C ILE A 84 17.30 6.53 12.31
N ARG A 85 16.04 6.23 12.00
CA ARG A 85 14.87 7.05 12.32
C ARG A 85 13.91 6.34 13.30
N PRO A 86 14.36 6.00 14.51
CA PRO A 86 13.56 5.17 15.42
C PRO A 86 12.26 5.85 15.85
N ARG A 87 12.25 7.17 16.03
CA ARG A 87 11.02 7.90 16.38
C ARG A 87 9.93 7.73 15.30
N GLN A 88 10.30 7.91 14.03
CA GLN A 88 9.39 7.73 12.90
C GLN A 88 8.96 6.27 12.78
N TYR A 89 9.89 5.34 12.97
CA TYR A 89 9.59 3.90 12.98
C TYR A 89 8.52 3.54 14.03
N PHE A 90 8.70 3.97 15.28
CA PHE A 90 7.75 3.67 16.34
C PHE A 90 6.42 4.40 16.17
N SER A 91 6.42 5.64 15.70
CA SER A 91 5.21 6.38 15.34
C SER A 91 4.44 5.66 14.22
N SER A 92 5.12 5.27 13.14
CA SER A 92 4.50 4.53 12.05
C SER A 92 4.03 3.15 12.47
N ARG A 93 4.79 2.45 13.33
CA ARG A 93 4.36 1.16 13.89
C ARG A 93 3.06 1.27 14.70
N LYS A 94 2.84 2.40 15.39
CA LYS A 94 1.56 2.69 16.06
C LYS A 94 0.44 2.83 15.03
N ILE A 95 0.66 3.57 13.92
CA ILE A 95 -0.31 3.70 12.83
C ILE A 95 -0.71 2.32 12.28
N TYR A 96 0.26 1.42 12.01
CA TYR A 96 -0.03 0.07 11.56
C TYR A 96 -0.86 -0.73 12.58
N LYS A 97 -0.60 -0.57 13.88
CA LYS A 97 -1.38 -1.25 14.93
C LYS A 97 -2.82 -0.77 15.03
N GLU A 98 -3.06 0.49 14.69
CA GLU A 98 -4.35 1.16 14.79
C GLU A 98 -5.10 1.23 13.45
N ALA A 99 -4.53 0.64 12.40
CA ALA A 99 -5.14 0.61 11.08
C ALA A 99 -6.33 -0.36 11.04
N ASP A 100 -7.44 0.12 10.53
CA ASP A 100 -8.65 -0.69 10.31
C ASP A 100 -8.53 -1.56 9.05
N PHE A 101 -7.83 -1.06 8.01
CA PHE A 101 -7.64 -1.74 6.74
C PHE A 101 -6.29 -1.40 6.11
N ILE A 102 -5.74 -2.35 5.36
CA ILE A 102 -4.74 -2.10 4.33
C ILE A 102 -5.41 -2.31 2.97
N LEU A 103 -5.35 -1.27 2.13
CA LEU A 103 -5.83 -1.30 0.75
C LEU A 103 -4.63 -1.22 -0.18
N ASP A 104 -4.47 -2.20 -1.06
CA ASP A 104 -3.33 -2.31 -1.97
C ASP A 104 -3.76 -2.28 -3.43
N ILE A 105 -3.12 -1.43 -4.23
CA ILE A 105 -3.32 -1.35 -5.68
C ILE A 105 -2.13 -1.89 -6.48
N GLY A 106 -1.07 -2.38 -5.80
CA GLY A 106 0.13 -2.96 -6.43
C GLY A 106 0.71 -2.12 -7.56
N GLN A 107 0.49 -0.82 -7.57
CA GLN A 107 0.79 0.11 -8.67
C GLN A 107 0.20 -0.33 -10.02
N GLY A 108 -0.87 -1.13 -10.00
CA GLY A 108 -1.62 -1.58 -11.17
C GLY A 108 -1.23 -2.95 -11.71
N ASP A 109 0.06 -3.32 -11.73
CA ASP A 109 0.57 -4.57 -12.31
C ASP A 109 1.80 -5.16 -11.63
N SER A 110 2.21 -4.58 -10.51
CA SER A 110 3.49 -4.94 -9.91
C SER A 110 3.41 -6.17 -8.98
N PHE A 111 2.23 -6.72 -8.74
CA PHE A 111 2.11 -7.96 -7.98
C PHE A 111 2.34 -9.18 -8.89
N ALA A 112 3.56 -9.27 -9.39
CA ALA A 112 4.06 -10.28 -10.32
C ALA A 112 5.56 -10.49 -10.09
N ASP A 113 6.17 -11.49 -10.72
CA ASP A 113 7.64 -11.68 -10.68
C ASP A 113 8.34 -11.22 -11.96
N ILE A 114 7.62 -10.77 -12.98
CA ILE A 114 8.18 -10.25 -14.24
C ILE A 114 9.10 -9.04 -14.05
N TYR A 115 8.88 -8.26 -12.99
CA TYR A 115 9.75 -7.12 -12.62
C TYR A 115 10.87 -7.51 -11.66
N GLY A 116 11.07 -8.81 -11.44
CA GLY A 116 12.10 -9.39 -10.60
C GLY A 116 11.72 -9.47 -9.12
N GLU A 117 12.48 -10.33 -8.41
CA GLU A 117 12.23 -10.65 -7.00
C GLU A 117 12.25 -9.42 -6.07
N LYS A 118 13.06 -8.41 -6.41
CA LYS A 118 13.20 -7.18 -5.63
C LYS A 118 11.89 -6.40 -5.58
N ARG A 119 11.23 -6.28 -6.73
CA ARG A 119 9.94 -5.62 -6.88
C ARG A 119 8.85 -6.39 -6.14
N PHE A 120 8.79 -7.70 -6.36
CA PHE A 120 7.88 -8.57 -5.64
C PHE A 120 8.04 -8.47 -4.12
N LYS A 121 9.27 -8.53 -3.59
CA LYS A 121 9.54 -8.40 -2.15
C LYS A 121 9.05 -7.08 -1.57
N TRP A 122 9.16 -6.00 -2.34
CA TRP A 122 8.65 -4.69 -1.92
C TRP A 122 7.13 -4.71 -1.78
N ILE A 123 6.39 -5.11 -2.81
CA ILE A 123 4.92 -5.23 -2.76
C ILE A 123 4.49 -6.18 -1.62
N TYR A 124 5.08 -7.37 -1.58
CA TYR A 124 4.76 -8.41 -0.60
C TYR A 124 5.07 -8.00 0.84
N SER A 125 5.94 -7.03 1.06
CA SER A 125 6.30 -6.59 2.41
C SER A 125 5.12 -6.01 3.18
N GLU A 126 4.22 -5.30 2.51
CA GLU A 126 2.99 -4.77 3.10
C GLU A 126 2.02 -5.89 3.49
N TYR A 127 1.94 -6.95 2.69
CA TYR A 127 1.11 -8.12 3.02
C TYR A 127 1.63 -8.88 4.24
N LYS A 128 2.96 -8.92 4.43
CA LYS A 128 3.56 -9.45 5.66
C LYS A 128 3.22 -8.59 6.88
N LEU A 129 3.19 -7.27 6.72
CA LEU A 129 2.80 -6.35 7.80
C LEU A 129 1.31 -6.49 8.12
N ALA A 130 0.44 -6.61 7.13
CA ALA A 130 -0.97 -6.88 7.31
C ALA A 130 -1.17 -8.12 8.21
N ARG A 131 -0.51 -9.24 7.86
CA ARG A 131 -0.57 -10.46 8.64
C ARG A 131 0.04 -10.31 10.03
N LYS A 132 1.20 -9.64 10.15
CA LYS A 132 1.90 -9.44 11.43
C LYS A 132 1.07 -8.66 12.44
N PHE A 133 0.34 -7.66 11.98
CA PHE A 133 -0.49 -6.80 12.83
C PHE A 133 -1.96 -7.19 12.83
N ASN A 134 -2.32 -8.28 12.15
CA ASN A 134 -3.70 -8.77 12.00
C ASN A 134 -4.65 -7.70 11.43
N ILE A 135 -4.15 -6.96 10.40
CA ILE A 135 -4.92 -5.92 9.72
C ILE A 135 -5.63 -6.54 8.52
N PRO A 136 -6.93 -6.33 8.34
CA PRO A 136 -7.64 -6.76 7.14
C PRO A 136 -7.00 -6.18 5.88
N LEU A 137 -6.54 -7.04 4.96
CA LEU A 137 -5.96 -6.68 3.67
C LEU A 137 -7.00 -6.80 2.57
N CYS A 138 -7.19 -5.74 1.80
CA CYS A 138 -7.98 -5.75 0.57
C CYS A 138 -7.04 -5.48 -0.61
N ILE A 139 -6.91 -6.44 -1.50
CA ILE A 139 -6.19 -6.30 -2.76
C ILE A 139 -7.19 -5.71 -3.76
N LEU A 140 -6.97 -4.45 -4.14
CA LEU A 140 -7.84 -3.69 -5.05
C LEU A 140 -7.55 -4.07 -6.51
N PRO A 141 -8.37 -3.63 -7.47
CA PRO A 141 -8.25 -4.05 -8.86
C PRO A 141 -6.86 -3.80 -9.44
N GLN A 142 -6.10 -4.87 -9.65
CA GLN A 142 -4.76 -4.87 -10.20
C GLN A 142 -4.52 -6.17 -10.98
N THR A 143 -3.50 -6.19 -11.82
CA THR A 143 -3.01 -7.43 -12.45
C THR A 143 -2.23 -8.25 -11.43
N ILE A 144 -2.57 -9.52 -11.28
CA ILE A 144 -1.91 -10.47 -10.38
C ILE A 144 -1.20 -11.53 -11.22
N GLY A 145 0.13 -11.60 -11.07
CA GLY A 145 0.96 -12.49 -11.85
C GLY A 145 1.37 -11.92 -13.23
N PRO A 146 1.99 -12.73 -14.10
CA PRO A 146 2.35 -14.13 -13.87
C PRO A 146 3.41 -14.32 -12.77
N PHE A 147 3.50 -15.55 -12.25
CA PHE A 147 4.53 -15.98 -11.31
C PHE A 147 5.24 -17.21 -11.89
N ASN A 148 6.44 -17.02 -12.41
CA ASN A 148 7.30 -18.08 -12.97
C ASN A 148 8.11 -18.80 -11.89
N ASP A 149 8.53 -18.06 -10.84
CA ASP A 149 9.22 -18.65 -9.68
C ASP A 149 8.21 -19.32 -8.74
N ALA A 150 8.38 -20.61 -8.48
CA ALA A 150 7.49 -21.41 -7.63
C ALA A 150 7.45 -20.90 -6.17
N GLY A 151 8.57 -20.39 -5.65
CA GLY A 151 8.66 -19.85 -4.30
C GLY A 151 7.91 -18.53 -4.16
N LEU A 152 8.02 -17.64 -5.15
CA LEU A 152 7.28 -16.38 -5.19
C LEU A 152 5.79 -16.63 -5.41
N ARG A 153 5.44 -17.58 -6.28
CA ARG A 153 4.06 -18.02 -6.49
C ARG A 153 3.42 -18.52 -5.19
N LYS A 154 4.11 -19.38 -4.45
CA LYS A 154 3.62 -19.87 -3.14
C LYS A 154 3.37 -18.74 -2.16
N LYS A 155 4.27 -17.74 -2.09
CA LYS A 155 4.11 -16.56 -1.24
C LYS A 155 2.91 -15.71 -1.67
N ALA A 156 2.77 -15.47 -2.98
CA ALA A 156 1.65 -14.71 -3.55
C ALA A 156 0.31 -15.37 -3.25
N MET A 157 0.19 -16.68 -3.51
CA MET A 157 -1.02 -17.43 -3.20
C MET A 157 -1.36 -17.42 -1.71
N GLY A 158 -0.35 -17.47 -0.84
CA GLY A 158 -0.53 -17.32 0.60
C GLY A 158 -1.12 -15.96 1.00
N ALA A 159 -0.64 -14.88 0.37
CA ALA A 159 -1.17 -13.53 0.58
C ALA A 159 -2.62 -13.39 0.09
N ILE A 160 -2.90 -13.87 -1.13
CA ILE A 160 -4.23 -13.84 -1.74
C ILE A 160 -5.25 -14.57 -0.86
N ARG A 161 -4.92 -15.79 -0.40
CA ARG A 161 -5.80 -16.58 0.48
C ARG A 161 -6.04 -15.95 1.85
N SER A 162 -5.11 -15.17 2.35
CA SER A 162 -5.24 -14.47 3.64
C SER A 162 -5.91 -13.10 3.54
N ALA A 163 -6.09 -12.58 2.33
CA ALA A 163 -6.72 -11.29 2.11
C ALA A 163 -8.23 -11.35 2.42
N LYS A 164 -8.76 -10.28 2.99
CA LYS A 164 -10.19 -10.12 3.25
C LYS A 164 -10.99 -9.98 1.97
N CYS A 165 -10.39 -9.35 0.97
CA CYS A 165 -10.99 -9.14 -0.34
C CYS A 165 -9.89 -9.12 -1.41
N VAL A 166 -10.17 -9.73 -2.56
CA VAL A 166 -9.28 -9.70 -3.73
C VAL A 166 -10.11 -9.32 -4.95
N MET A 167 -9.69 -8.26 -5.62
CA MET A 167 -10.27 -7.80 -6.85
C MET A 167 -9.20 -7.81 -7.94
N VAL A 168 -9.51 -8.37 -9.08
CA VAL A 168 -8.61 -8.41 -10.23
C VAL A 168 -9.10 -7.47 -11.31
N ARG A 169 -8.15 -6.93 -12.07
CA ARG A 169 -8.42 -5.98 -13.15
C ARG A 169 -8.77 -6.67 -14.48
N ASP A 170 -8.31 -7.89 -14.65
CA ASP A 170 -8.39 -8.61 -15.91
C ASP A 170 -8.67 -10.11 -15.69
N LYS A 171 -9.15 -10.77 -16.74
CA LYS A 171 -9.51 -12.20 -16.70
C LYS A 171 -8.32 -13.14 -16.52
N GLN A 172 -7.11 -12.70 -16.87
CA GLN A 172 -5.90 -13.52 -16.73
C GLN A 172 -5.45 -13.61 -15.27
N SER A 173 -5.81 -12.61 -14.46
CA SER A 173 -5.52 -12.56 -13.02
C SER A 173 -6.58 -13.27 -12.17
N ALA A 174 -7.72 -13.62 -12.75
CA ALA A 174 -8.81 -14.33 -12.09
C ALA A 174 -8.54 -15.84 -12.09
#